data_4cba2fe980f42708018aa95804cea6c9
#
_entry.id   4cba2fe980f42708018aa95804cea6c9
#
_cell.length_a   1.000
_cell.length_b   1.000
_cell.length_c   1.000
_cell.angle_alpha   90.00
_cell.angle_beta   90.00
_cell.angle_gamma   90.00
#
_symmetry.space_group_name_H-M   'P 1'
#
loop_
_entity.id
_entity.type
_entity.pdbx_description
1 polymer ?
#
loop_
_entity_poly.entity_id
_entity_poly.type
_entity_poly.pdbx_seq_one_letter_code
_entity_poly.pdbx_strand_id
1 'polypeptide(L)'
;LSARIISWILNTDIILNNTTFDFKKNFLDCIISQTNHLKKNIKFEKNLSKKIEILTAIILTGLVFKEYEENYDMGIKEMENLVKNFFDINGFPLSRNPNDLIFFSKYFIFCKEVVKDSQRYIPEFLEDIIEKNLNCINFIKTPNESLPLFNGAVSLKITQIDRYLENLKPNSKNNNLGGLFKIKHKNHFVI
;
A
#
# COMPACT_ATOMS: atom_id res chain seq x y z
N LEU A 1 -5.13 4.88 -14.57
CA LEU A 1 -4.28 4.03 -15.37
C LEU A 1 -3.66 2.91 -14.52
N SER A 2 -3.01 3.23 -13.39
CA SER A 2 -2.37 2.27 -12.47
C SER A 2 -3.31 1.18 -11.96
N ALA A 3 -4.47 1.56 -11.42
CA ALA A 3 -5.47 0.60 -10.94
C ALA A 3 -5.94 -0.37 -12.05
N ARG A 4 -6.03 0.10 -13.29
CA ARG A 4 -6.38 -0.74 -14.44
C ARG A 4 -5.29 -1.77 -14.74
N ILE A 5 -4.02 -1.37 -14.74
CA ILE A 5 -2.87 -2.28 -14.95
C ILE A 5 -2.86 -3.35 -13.86
N ILE A 6 -3.01 -2.96 -12.59
CA ILE A 6 -3.08 -3.88 -11.46
C ILE A 6 -4.22 -4.88 -11.65
N SER A 7 -5.42 -4.38 -11.95
CA SER A 7 -6.60 -5.23 -12.18
C SER A 7 -6.41 -6.19 -13.36
N TRP A 8 -5.82 -5.74 -14.47
CA TRP A 8 -5.57 -6.57 -15.63
C TRP A 8 -4.57 -7.68 -15.36
N ILE A 9 -3.47 -7.37 -14.65
CA ILE A 9 -2.47 -8.37 -14.30
C ILE A 9 -3.07 -9.43 -13.35
N LEU A 10 -3.81 -8.99 -12.32
CA LEU A 10 -4.43 -9.92 -11.35
C LEU A 10 -5.52 -10.81 -11.95
N ASN A 11 -6.14 -10.40 -13.05
CA ASN A 11 -7.21 -11.14 -13.71
C ASN A 11 -6.79 -11.68 -15.08
N THR A 12 -5.49 -11.77 -15.34
CA THR A 12 -4.95 -12.22 -16.65
C THR A 12 -5.54 -13.56 -17.10
N ASP A 13 -5.65 -14.54 -16.21
CA ASP A 13 -6.17 -15.87 -16.51
C ASP A 13 -7.62 -15.80 -17.01
N ILE A 14 -8.43 -14.94 -16.42
CA ILE A 14 -9.83 -14.74 -16.84
C ILE A 14 -9.89 -14.01 -18.18
N ILE A 15 -9.09 -12.94 -18.32
CA ILE A 15 -9.10 -12.07 -19.51
C ILE A 15 -8.58 -12.83 -20.76
N LEU A 16 -7.55 -13.67 -20.59
CA LEU A 16 -6.90 -14.36 -21.69
C LEU A 16 -7.48 -15.76 -21.96
N ASN A 17 -8.46 -16.20 -21.16
CA ASN A 17 -9.09 -17.49 -21.36
C ASN A 17 -9.82 -17.53 -22.71
N ASN A 18 -9.55 -18.57 -23.51
CA ASN A 18 -10.15 -18.80 -24.84
C ASN A 18 -9.99 -17.65 -25.85
N THR A 19 -8.97 -16.78 -25.68
CA THR A 19 -8.70 -15.69 -26.62
C THR A 19 -7.66 -16.07 -27.67
N THR A 20 -7.66 -15.35 -28.80
CA THR A 20 -6.70 -15.54 -29.90
C THR A 20 -5.29 -15.10 -29.49
N PHE A 21 -4.28 -15.62 -30.19
CA PHE A 21 -2.88 -15.22 -29.98
C PHE A 21 -2.67 -13.72 -30.16
N ASP A 22 -3.28 -13.15 -31.22
CA ASP A 22 -3.16 -11.71 -31.50
C ASP A 22 -3.77 -10.85 -30.38
N PHE A 23 -4.90 -11.28 -29.80
CA PHE A 23 -5.47 -10.58 -28.65
C PHE A 23 -4.53 -10.63 -27.46
N LYS A 24 -3.97 -11.81 -27.13
CA LYS A 24 -3.02 -11.97 -26.03
C LYS A 24 -1.82 -11.04 -26.19
N LYS A 25 -1.22 -11.02 -27.37
CA LYS A 25 -0.09 -10.15 -27.69
C LYS A 25 -0.44 -8.68 -27.50
N ASN A 26 -1.53 -8.22 -28.13
CA ASN A 26 -1.96 -6.83 -28.03
C ASN A 26 -2.28 -6.42 -26.60
N PHE A 27 -2.87 -7.32 -25.81
CA PHE A 27 -3.15 -7.08 -24.38
C PHE A 27 -1.87 -6.87 -23.57
N LEU A 28 -0.86 -7.72 -23.75
CA LEU A 28 0.43 -7.61 -23.09
C LEU A 28 1.17 -6.34 -23.53
N ASP A 29 1.22 -6.06 -24.82
CA ASP A 29 1.82 -4.84 -25.37
C ASP A 29 1.15 -3.57 -24.81
N CYS A 30 -0.16 -3.62 -24.60
CA CYS A 30 -0.92 -2.52 -23.99
C CYS A 30 -0.52 -2.30 -22.52
N ILE A 31 -0.37 -3.35 -21.72
CA ILE A 31 0.10 -3.26 -20.31
C ILE A 31 1.48 -2.62 -20.28
N ILE A 32 2.41 -3.10 -21.09
CA ILE A 32 3.79 -2.60 -21.13
C ILE A 32 3.83 -1.14 -21.56
N SER A 33 3.10 -0.77 -22.62
CA SER A 33 3.03 0.62 -23.10
C SER A 33 2.50 1.56 -22.00
N GLN A 34 1.45 1.17 -21.29
CA GLN A 34 0.87 1.95 -20.21
C GLN A 34 1.83 2.05 -19.00
N THR A 35 2.53 0.97 -18.66
CA THR A 35 3.54 0.99 -17.58
C THR A 35 4.69 1.92 -17.92
N ASN A 36 5.18 1.90 -19.16
CA ASN A 36 6.22 2.82 -19.62
C ASN A 36 5.76 4.30 -19.56
N HIS A 37 4.48 4.55 -19.85
CA HIS A 37 3.90 5.87 -19.67
C HIS A 37 3.91 6.29 -18.20
N LEU A 38 3.53 5.40 -17.27
CA LEU A 38 3.58 5.66 -15.83
C LEU A 38 5.01 5.94 -15.35
N LYS A 39 6.00 5.14 -15.77
CA LYS A 39 7.43 5.34 -15.45
C LYS A 39 7.93 6.73 -15.84
N LYS A 40 7.56 7.20 -17.04
CA LYS A 40 7.97 8.52 -17.52
C LYS A 40 7.36 9.68 -16.72
N ASN A 41 6.14 9.48 -16.20
CA ASN A 41 5.35 10.56 -15.61
C ASN A 41 5.34 10.56 -14.06
N ILE A 42 5.79 9.50 -13.41
CA ILE A 42 5.72 9.36 -11.94
C ILE A 42 6.42 10.51 -11.19
N LYS A 43 7.51 11.04 -11.73
CA LYS A 43 8.24 12.17 -11.13
C LYS A 43 7.43 13.47 -11.06
N PHE A 44 6.41 13.62 -11.90
CA PHE A 44 5.53 14.78 -11.93
C PHE A 44 4.28 14.59 -11.06
N GLU A 45 3.99 13.36 -10.61
CA GLU A 45 2.84 13.09 -9.77
C GLU A 45 3.09 13.64 -8.35
N LYS A 46 2.23 14.57 -7.93
CA LYS A 46 2.30 15.20 -6.61
C LYS A 46 1.37 14.54 -5.59
N ASN A 47 0.32 13.87 -6.06
CA ASN A 47 -0.62 13.18 -5.19
C ASN A 47 -0.01 11.87 -4.71
N LEU A 48 0.21 11.76 -3.40
CA LEU A 48 0.90 10.62 -2.79
C LEU A 48 0.12 9.31 -2.98
N SER A 49 -1.21 9.34 -2.88
CA SER A 49 -2.05 8.16 -3.08
C SER A 49 -1.96 7.64 -4.53
N LYS A 50 -1.93 8.55 -5.51
CA LYS A 50 -1.69 8.15 -6.90
C LYS A 50 -0.28 7.63 -7.11
N LYS A 51 0.70 8.22 -6.44
CA LYS A 51 2.11 7.81 -6.57
C LYS A 51 2.32 6.37 -6.09
N ILE A 52 1.72 5.98 -4.96
CA ILE A 52 1.83 4.60 -4.46
C ILE A 52 1.11 3.60 -5.38
N GLU A 53 -0.05 3.97 -5.95
CA GLU A 53 -0.73 3.13 -6.96
C GLU A 53 0.13 2.92 -8.21
N ILE A 54 0.80 3.97 -8.67
CA ILE A 54 1.70 3.91 -9.83
C ILE A 54 2.88 2.99 -9.53
N LEU A 55 3.53 3.15 -8.37
CA LEU A 55 4.65 2.32 -7.95
C LEU A 55 4.24 0.85 -7.85
N THR A 56 3.07 0.59 -7.28
CA THR A 56 2.53 -0.78 -7.18
C THR A 56 2.32 -1.40 -8.56
N ALA A 57 1.78 -0.66 -9.53
CA ALA A 57 1.60 -1.15 -10.89
C ALA A 57 2.95 -1.44 -11.58
N ILE A 58 3.96 -0.60 -11.36
CA ILE A 58 5.32 -0.78 -11.88
C ILE A 58 5.97 -2.02 -11.26
N ILE A 59 5.90 -2.17 -9.92
CA ILE A 59 6.43 -3.35 -9.20
C ILE A 59 5.78 -4.62 -9.74
N LEU A 60 4.46 -4.65 -9.83
CA LEU A 60 3.72 -5.82 -10.30
C LEU A 60 4.10 -6.20 -11.74
N THR A 61 4.29 -5.21 -12.62
CA THR A 61 4.76 -5.44 -13.99
C THR A 61 6.14 -6.08 -14.02
N GLY A 62 7.07 -5.65 -13.16
CA GLY A 62 8.42 -6.22 -13.05
C GLY A 62 8.45 -7.62 -12.44
N LEU A 63 7.43 -7.98 -11.64
CA LEU A 63 7.30 -9.34 -11.09
C LEU A 63 6.74 -10.34 -12.10
N VAL A 64 5.84 -9.89 -12.99
CA VAL A 64 5.12 -10.76 -13.92
C VAL A 64 5.86 -10.92 -15.26
N PHE A 65 6.51 -9.87 -15.76
CA PHE A 65 7.19 -9.87 -17.06
C PHE A 65 8.71 -9.88 -16.88
N LYS A 66 9.34 -11.01 -17.17
CA LYS A 66 10.80 -11.21 -17.00
C LYS A 66 11.64 -10.18 -17.76
N GLU A 67 11.20 -9.80 -18.96
CA GLU A 67 11.88 -8.80 -19.79
C GLU A 67 11.87 -7.39 -19.18
N TYR A 68 11.05 -7.18 -18.16
CA TYR A 68 10.87 -5.89 -17.47
C TYR A 68 11.20 -5.95 -15.98
N GLU A 69 12.06 -6.88 -15.58
CA GLU A 69 12.46 -7.08 -14.17
C GLU A 69 13.01 -5.79 -13.53
N GLU A 70 13.66 -4.94 -14.30
CA GLU A 70 14.12 -3.60 -13.88
C GLU A 70 13.01 -2.72 -13.28
N ASN A 71 11.74 -2.96 -13.67
CA ASN A 71 10.59 -2.24 -13.12
C ASN A 71 10.39 -2.59 -11.65
N TYR A 72 10.64 -3.84 -11.27
CA TYR A 72 10.59 -4.25 -9.86
C TYR A 72 11.62 -3.47 -9.04
N ASP A 73 12.88 -3.49 -9.44
CA ASP A 73 13.97 -2.84 -8.70
C ASP A 73 13.75 -1.33 -8.59
N MET A 74 13.36 -0.69 -9.71
CA MET A 74 13.03 0.72 -9.73
C MET A 74 11.83 1.02 -8.82
N GLY A 75 10.77 0.23 -8.92
CA GLY A 75 9.55 0.43 -8.14
C GLY A 75 9.76 0.28 -6.64
N ILE A 76 10.51 -0.73 -6.22
CA ILE A 76 10.87 -0.98 -4.81
C ILE A 76 11.72 0.18 -4.27
N LYS A 77 12.74 0.61 -5.00
CA LYS A 77 13.59 1.74 -4.60
C LYS A 77 12.81 3.04 -4.44
N GLU A 78 11.94 3.34 -5.38
CA GLU A 78 11.10 4.55 -5.30
C GLU A 78 10.04 4.45 -4.20
N MET A 79 9.53 3.25 -3.90
CA MET A 79 8.61 3.03 -2.78
C MET A 79 9.32 3.22 -1.43
N GLU A 80 10.55 2.74 -1.29
CA GLU A 80 11.37 3.00 -0.11
C GLU A 80 11.64 4.50 0.09
N ASN A 81 11.97 5.22 -0.99
CA ASN A 81 12.13 6.67 -0.97
C ASN A 81 10.84 7.39 -0.55
N LEU A 82 9.69 6.91 -1.03
CA LEU A 82 8.38 7.43 -0.63
C LEU A 82 8.16 7.25 0.87
N VAL A 83 8.44 6.07 1.41
CA VAL A 83 8.32 5.80 2.84
C VAL A 83 9.20 6.75 3.64
N LYS A 84 10.50 6.88 3.29
CA LYS A 84 11.45 7.75 3.98
C LYS A 84 11.04 9.23 4.01
N ASN A 85 10.35 9.71 2.97
CA ASN A 85 10.01 11.13 2.83
C ASN A 85 8.62 11.50 3.36
N PHE A 86 7.68 10.54 3.43
CA PHE A 86 6.27 10.84 3.72
C PHE A 86 5.72 10.14 4.96
N PHE A 87 6.54 9.35 5.66
CA PHE A 87 6.18 8.73 6.92
C PHE A 87 7.16 9.16 8.02
N ASP A 88 6.65 9.26 9.23
CA ASP A 88 7.52 9.50 10.39
C ASP A 88 8.19 8.20 10.87
N ILE A 89 9.03 8.32 11.89
CA ILE A 89 9.76 7.19 12.47
C ILE A 89 8.85 6.08 13.03
N ASN A 90 7.61 6.45 13.41
CA ASN A 90 6.62 5.52 13.93
C ASN A 90 5.77 4.88 12.81
N GLY A 91 5.98 5.29 11.55
CA GLY A 91 5.21 4.81 10.40
C GLY A 91 3.87 5.51 10.22
N PHE A 92 3.64 6.67 10.82
CA PHE A 92 2.44 7.45 10.56
C PHE A 92 2.67 8.35 9.35
N PRO A 93 1.72 8.43 8.37
CA PRO A 93 1.84 9.40 7.28
C PRO A 93 1.94 10.83 7.83
N LEU A 94 2.76 11.67 7.21
CA LEU A 94 2.92 13.08 7.62
C LEU A 94 1.62 13.89 7.53
N SER A 95 0.67 13.46 6.69
CA SER A 95 -0.68 14.03 6.65
C SER A 95 -1.47 13.88 7.96
N ARG A 96 -1.10 12.94 8.79
CA ARG A 96 -1.84 12.54 10.01
C ARG A 96 -3.31 12.18 9.73
N ASN A 97 -3.65 11.85 8.49
CA ASN A 97 -4.99 11.45 8.11
C ASN A 97 -5.16 9.93 8.29
N PRO A 98 -6.11 9.47 9.12
CA PRO A 98 -6.38 8.04 9.31
C PRO A 98 -6.73 7.28 8.02
N ASN A 99 -7.40 7.94 7.07
CA ASN A 99 -7.73 7.31 5.79
C ASN A 99 -6.49 7.07 4.93
N ASP A 100 -5.54 8.01 4.94
CA ASP A 100 -4.26 7.83 4.24
C ASP A 100 -3.48 6.66 4.85
N LEU A 101 -3.45 6.56 6.18
CA LEU A 101 -2.79 5.45 6.88
C LEU A 101 -3.36 4.09 6.45
N ILE A 102 -4.70 3.95 6.40
CA ILE A 102 -5.35 2.72 5.90
C ILE A 102 -5.05 2.48 4.43
N PHE A 103 -5.14 3.54 3.61
CA PHE A 103 -4.91 3.44 2.17
C PHE A 103 -3.49 2.94 1.87
N PHE A 104 -2.47 3.55 2.47
CA PHE A 104 -1.08 3.15 2.26
C PHE A 104 -0.79 1.75 2.80
N SER A 105 -1.33 1.42 3.99
CA SER A 105 -1.17 0.08 4.56
C SER A 105 -1.67 -1.01 3.62
N LYS A 106 -2.81 -0.82 2.95
CA LYS A 106 -3.34 -1.78 1.97
C LYS A 106 -2.38 -1.99 0.80
N TYR A 107 -1.79 -0.92 0.27
CA TYR A 107 -0.84 -1.03 -0.84
C TYR A 107 0.47 -1.68 -0.43
N PHE A 108 1.00 -1.37 0.75
CA PHE A 108 2.20 -2.02 1.27
C PHE A 108 1.98 -3.51 1.52
N ILE A 109 0.86 -3.88 2.15
CA ILE A 109 0.47 -5.27 2.36
C ILE A 109 0.30 -5.98 1.01
N PHE A 110 -0.39 -5.38 0.06
CA PHE A 110 -0.55 -5.94 -1.27
C PHE A 110 0.81 -6.17 -1.95
N CYS A 111 1.71 -5.17 -1.93
CA CYS A 111 3.07 -5.32 -2.47
C CYS A 111 3.82 -6.48 -1.80
N LYS A 112 3.74 -6.61 -0.47
CA LYS A 112 4.36 -7.72 0.26
C LYS A 112 3.84 -9.08 -0.21
N GLU A 113 2.52 -9.23 -0.34
CA GLU A 113 1.92 -10.49 -0.77
C GLU A 113 2.35 -10.86 -2.21
N VAL A 114 2.31 -9.92 -3.16
CA VAL A 114 2.71 -10.22 -4.54
C VAL A 114 4.21 -10.51 -4.68
N VAL A 115 5.07 -9.89 -3.88
CA VAL A 115 6.51 -10.20 -3.82
C VAL A 115 6.72 -11.61 -3.28
N LYS A 116 6.01 -11.97 -2.20
CA LYS A 116 6.05 -13.31 -1.59
C LYS A 116 5.56 -14.37 -2.58
N ASP A 117 4.44 -14.14 -3.26
CA ASP A 117 3.87 -15.07 -4.25
C ASP A 117 4.82 -15.27 -5.44
N SER A 118 5.62 -14.26 -5.77
CA SER A 118 6.68 -14.33 -6.79
C SER A 118 7.95 -15.05 -6.29
N GLN A 119 7.95 -15.61 -5.07
CA GLN A 119 9.08 -16.30 -4.44
C GLN A 119 10.36 -15.44 -4.34
N ARG A 120 10.20 -14.12 -4.25
CA ARG A 120 11.30 -13.18 -4.04
C ARG A 120 11.47 -12.85 -2.56
N TYR A 121 12.67 -12.39 -2.22
CA TYR A 121 12.92 -11.84 -0.89
C TYR A 121 12.08 -10.57 -0.67
N ILE A 122 11.41 -10.52 0.47
CA ILE A 122 10.61 -9.34 0.85
C ILE A 122 11.56 -8.26 1.36
N PRO A 123 11.56 -7.05 0.80
CA PRO A 123 12.40 -5.95 1.27
C PRO A 123 12.13 -5.62 2.74
N GLU A 124 13.17 -5.46 3.55
CA GLU A 124 13.07 -5.21 4.99
C GLU A 124 12.24 -3.95 5.31
N PHE A 125 12.44 -2.86 4.55
CA PHE A 125 11.66 -1.63 4.77
C PHE A 125 10.16 -1.86 4.61
N LEU A 126 9.76 -2.80 3.74
CA LEU A 126 8.34 -3.09 3.48
C LEU A 126 7.71 -3.83 4.65
N GLU A 127 8.43 -4.74 5.29
CA GLU A 127 7.99 -5.40 6.52
C GLU A 127 7.91 -4.40 7.69
N ASP A 128 8.96 -3.58 7.86
CA ASP A 128 9.04 -2.57 8.91
C ASP A 128 7.90 -1.54 8.79
N ILE A 129 7.65 -1.00 7.60
CA ILE A 129 6.58 0.00 7.43
C ILE A 129 5.19 -0.60 7.63
N ILE A 130 4.96 -1.85 7.21
CA ILE A 130 3.68 -2.55 7.45
C ILE A 130 3.45 -2.71 8.95
N GLU A 131 4.44 -3.23 9.69
CA GLU A 131 4.31 -3.40 11.13
C GLU A 131 4.04 -2.06 11.84
N LYS A 132 4.79 -1.02 11.50
CA LYS A 132 4.60 0.33 12.06
C LYS A 132 3.22 0.91 11.71
N ASN A 133 2.77 0.79 10.46
CA ASN A 133 1.43 1.26 10.07
C ASN A 133 0.33 0.54 10.85
N LEU A 134 0.42 -0.79 10.98
CA LEU A 134 -0.56 -1.58 11.73
C LEU A 134 -0.58 -1.19 13.21
N ASN A 135 0.60 -0.94 13.81
CA ASN A 135 0.72 -0.42 15.17
C ASN A 135 0.05 0.96 15.31
N CYS A 136 0.23 1.85 14.33
CA CYS A 136 -0.44 3.15 14.29
C CYS A 136 -1.97 3.01 14.21
N ILE A 137 -2.47 2.12 13.35
CA ILE A 137 -3.91 1.85 13.21
C ILE A 137 -4.48 1.33 14.52
N ASN A 138 -3.82 0.36 15.14
CA ASN A 138 -4.26 -0.19 16.43
C ASN A 138 -4.22 0.87 17.54
N PHE A 139 -3.25 1.76 17.52
CA PHE A 139 -3.15 2.86 18.46
C PHE A 139 -4.31 3.83 18.35
N ILE A 140 -4.69 4.26 17.12
CA ILE A 140 -5.77 5.24 16.91
C ILE A 140 -7.17 4.61 16.92
N LYS A 141 -7.29 3.27 16.81
CA LYS A 141 -8.56 2.57 16.81
C LYS A 141 -9.35 2.89 18.08
N THR A 142 -10.61 3.27 17.90
CA THR A 142 -11.54 3.57 19.01
C THR A 142 -12.05 2.27 19.64
N PRO A 143 -12.63 2.32 20.85
CA PRO A 143 -13.24 1.14 21.47
C PRO A 143 -14.34 0.46 20.63
N ASN A 144 -15.00 1.23 19.75
CA ASN A 144 -16.03 0.72 18.83
C ASN A 144 -15.42 0.23 17.49
N GLU A 145 -14.10 0.00 17.45
CA GLU A 145 -13.39 -0.48 16.27
C GLU A 145 -13.44 0.45 15.04
N SER A 146 -13.83 1.70 15.22
CA SER A 146 -13.80 2.73 14.18
C SER A 146 -12.51 3.55 14.24
N LEU A 147 -12.25 4.31 13.19
CA LEU A 147 -11.17 5.29 13.17
C LEU A 147 -11.69 6.67 13.58
N PRO A 148 -10.89 7.46 14.29
CA PRO A 148 -11.23 8.85 14.59
C PRO A 148 -11.23 9.69 13.30
N LEU A 149 -12.07 10.71 13.28
CA LEU A 149 -12.25 11.58 12.12
C LEU A 149 -11.51 12.90 12.34
N PHE A 150 -10.21 12.92 12.05
CA PHE A 150 -9.39 14.13 12.10
C PHE A 150 -8.59 14.31 10.80
N ASN A 151 -8.05 15.49 10.57
CA ASN A 151 -7.24 15.84 9.39
C ASN A 151 -7.89 15.47 8.04
N GLY A 152 -9.20 15.67 7.92
CA GLY A 152 -9.95 15.40 6.70
C GLY A 152 -10.34 13.93 6.52
N ALA A 153 -10.18 13.08 7.53
CA ALA A 153 -10.65 11.71 7.47
C ALA A 153 -12.17 11.62 7.38
N VAL A 154 -12.65 10.64 6.62
CA VAL A 154 -14.06 10.26 6.53
C VAL A 154 -14.26 8.87 7.09
N SER A 155 -15.49 8.54 7.50
CA SER A 155 -15.78 7.22 8.07
C SER A 155 -15.46 6.08 7.09
N LEU A 156 -14.58 5.18 7.48
CA LEU A 156 -14.22 3.98 6.75
C LEU A 156 -14.39 2.74 7.62
N LYS A 157 -14.81 1.64 7.00
CA LYS A 157 -14.75 0.31 7.63
C LYS A 157 -13.34 -0.28 7.47
N ILE A 158 -12.74 -0.74 8.56
CA ILE A 158 -11.36 -1.25 8.59
C ILE A 158 -11.28 -2.73 8.16
N THR A 159 -12.40 -3.39 7.92
CA THR A 159 -12.54 -4.85 7.72
C THR A 159 -11.52 -5.50 6.77
N GLN A 160 -10.96 -4.73 5.83
CA GLN A 160 -10.03 -5.28 4.83
C GLN A 160 -8.62 -5.59 5.37
N ILE A 161 -8.25 -5.04 6.53
CA ILE A 161 -6.95 -5.26 7.17
C ILE A 161 -7.07 -5.89 8.56
N ASP A 162 -8.27 -6.22 8.99
CA ASP A 162 -8.53 -6.78 10.32
C ASP A 162 -7.70 -8.05 10.57
N ARG A 163 -7.59 -8.95 9.58
CA ARG A 163 -6.75 -10.16 9.69
C ARG A 163 -5.30 -9.86 10.07
N TYR A 164 -4.73 -8.77 9.51
CA TYR A 164 -3.36 -8.36 9.84
C TYR A 164 -3.29 -7.74 11.23
N LEU A 165 -4.33 -6.99 11.64
CA LEU A 165 -4.42 -6.40 12.98
C LEU A 165 -4.58 -7.47 14.07
N GLU A 166 -5.33 -8.54 13.82
CA GLU A 166 -5.52 -9.65 14.76
C GLU A 166 -4.21 -10.37 15.11
N ASN A 167 -3.27 -10.44 14.16
CA ASN A 167 -1.96 -11.07 14.35
C ASN A 167 -0.96 -10.20 15.10
N LEU A 168 -1.27 -8.92 15.31
CA LEU A 168 -0.39 -8.02 16.07
C LEU A 168 -0.55 -8.29 17.58
N LYS A 169 0.56 -8.59 18.23
CA LYS A 169 0.63 -8.49 19.70
C LYS A 169 0.47 -7.02 20.07
N PRO A 170 -0.53 -6.66 20.88
CA PRO A 170 -0.71 -5.26 21.27
C PRO A 170 0.56 -4.75 21.96
N ASN A 171 1.22 -3.78 21.38
CA ASN A 171 2.30 -3.00 22.00
C ASN A 171 1.65 -2.06 23.03
N SER A 172 1.40 -2.58 24.23
CA SER A 172 0.36 -2.16 25.17
C SER A 172 0.68 -0.97 26.05
N LYS A 173 1.77 -0.22 25.85
CA LYS A 173 2.15 0.80 26.85
C LYS A 173 2.52 2.19 26.30
N ASN A 174 2.57 2.41 25.03
CA ASN A 174 2.84 3.76 24.53
C ASN A 174 1.54 4.56 24.38
N ASN A 175 1.33 5.53 25.28
CA ASN A 175 0.24 6.51 25.15
C ASN A 175 0.58 7.64 24.16
N ASN A 176 1.73 7.58 23.50
CA ASN A 176 2.18 8.54 22.50
C ASN A 176 2.72 7.80 21.28
N LEU A 177 2.17 8.07 20.11
CA LEU A 177 2.61 7.52 18.85
C LEU A 177 2.35 8.51 17.72
N GLY A 178 3.36 8.79 16.91
CA GLY A 178 3.21 9.71 15.78
C GLY A 178 2.87 11.17 16.18
N GLY A 179 3.21 11.58 17.40
CA GLY A 179 2.85 12.90 17.95
C GLY A 179 1.40 13.01 18.44
N LEU A 180 0.68 11.88 18.47
CA LEU A 180 -0.66 11.79 19.02
C LEU A 180 -0.61 11.20 20.43
N PHE A 181 -1.40 11.74 21.36
CA PHE A 181 -1.54 11.25 22.71
C PHE A 181 -2.90 10.58 22.88
N LYS A 182 -2.90 9.38 23.46
CA LYS A 182 -4.12 8.62 23.74
C LYS A 182 -4.38 8.63 25.25
N ILE A 183 -5.52 9.18 25.64
CA ILE A 183 -6.00 9.16 27.01
C ILE A 183 -7.27 8.30 27.06
N LYS A 184 -7.24 7.26 27.89
CA LYS A 184 -8.39 6.39 28.12
C LYS A 184 -8.78 6.45 29.60
N HIS A 185 -10.01 6.83 29.89
CA HIS A 185 -10.60 6.78 31.22
C HIS A 185 -12.01 6.19 31.15
N LYS A 186 -12.21 5.00 31.74
CA LYS A 186 -13.46 4.23 31.67
C LYS A 186 -13.93 4.09 30.22
N ASN A 187 -15.08 4.69 29.87
CA ASN A 187 -15.69 4.68 28.54
C ASN A 187 -15.32 5.92 27.71
N HIS A 188 -14.48 6.81 28.24
CA HIS A 188 -14.02 8.00 27.53
C HIS A 188 -12.66 7.76 26.90
N PHE A 189 -12.51 8.26 25.69
CA PHE A 189 -11.34 8.07 24.86
C PHE A 189 -11.06 9.39 24.12
N VAL A 190 -9.81 9.87 24.24
CA VAL A 190 -9.33 11.09 23.58
C VAL A 190 -8.00 10.76 22.89
N ILE A 191 -7.86 11.21 21.65
CA ILE A 191 -6.60 11.22 20.90
C ILE A 191 -6.25 12.65 20.58
#